data_2d15cdd5cc7404b5ca62c9af4cf577ad
#
_entry.id   2d15cdd5cc7404b5ca62c9af4cf577ad
#
_cell.length_a   1.000
_cell.length_b   1.000
_cell.length_c   1.000
_cell.angle_alpha   90.00
_cell.angle_beta   90.00
_cell.angle_gamma   90.00
#
_symmetry.space_group_name_H-M   'P 1'
#
loop_
_entity.id
_entity.type
_entity.pdbx_description
1 polymer ?
#
loop_
_entity_poly.entity_id
_entity_poly.type
_entity_poly.pdbx_seq_one_letter_code
_entity_poly.pdbx_strand_id
1 'polypeptide(L)'
;RSEGKKCFAVVATAATTVRGAIDPLSEIVQFCKKEKVWLHVDGAVGGVYGLSKITSEIVKGLGSADSLTVNPQKLLGIAKTSSLLLVANKNHLSSTFSTGLPYAEPITGNDFHGGELGIQGTRSAESLKLWIGLRQLGEDGIEKILIESIKKRRYLESIIDTSKFKIISGSLHLLSFTPVNYTSSQ
;
A
#
# COMPACT_ATOMS: atom_id res chain seq x y z
N ARG A 1 -22.53 15.79 -0.21
CA ARG A 1 -22.64 17.25 0.11
C ARG A 1 -24.07 17.70 0.43
N SER A 2 -25.08 16.84 0.28
CA SER A 2 -26.49 17.15 0.56
C SER A 2 -26.82 17.46 2.04
N GLU A 3 -25.94 17.09 2.96
CA GLU A 3 -26.13 17.26 4.42
C GLU A 3 -25.25 18.36 5.06
N GLY A 4 -24.66 19.27 4.28
CA GLY A 4 -23.75 20.31 4.78
C GLY A 4 -22.38 19.78 5.24
N LYS A 5 -22.13 18.48 5.16
CA LYS A 5 -20.85 17.87 5.53
C LYS A 5 -19.77 18.12 4.45
N LYS A 6 -18.57 18.46 4.89
CA LYS A 6 -17.41 18.65 4.00
C LYS A 6 -16.54 17.40 4.02
N CYS A 7 -16.31 16.80 2.85
CA CYS A 7 -15.31 15.75 2.69
C CYS A 7 -13.91 16.39 2.82
N PHE A 8 -13.07 15.86 3.69
CA PHE A 8 -11.70 16.32 3.88
C PHE A 8 -10.65 15.31 3.40
N ALA A 9 -11.01 14.03 3.31
CA ALA A 9 -10.14 12.98 2.84
C ALA A 9 -10.93 11.88 2.11
N VAL A 10 -10.25 11.22 1.17
CA VAL A 10 -10.68 10.00 0.49
C VAL A 10 -9.63 8.93 0.75
N VAL A 11 -10.08 7.72 1.06
CA VAL A 11 -9.23 6.54 1.13
C VAL A 11 -9.55 5.64 -0.04
N ALA A 12 -8.57 5.40 -0.90
CA ALA A 12 -8.64 4.46 -2.01
C ALA A 12 -7.79 3.23 -1.70
N THR A 13 -8.12 2.10 -2.30
CA THR A 13 -7.43 0.83 -2.03
C THR A 13 -6.70 0.33 -3.29
N ALA A 14 -5.39 0.09 -3.15
CA ALA A 14 -4.60 -0.64 -4.14
C ALA A 14 -4.49 -2.10 -3.69
N ALA A 15 -5.42 -2.91 -4.13
CA ALA A 15 -5.63 -4.32 -3.82
C ALA A 15 -6.29 -4.61 -2.45
N THR A 16 -7.57 -4.94 -2.50
CA THR A 16 -8.30 -5.47 -1.34
C THR A 16 -7.76 -6.85 -0.94
N THR A 17 -7.83 -7.16 0.36
CA THR A 17 -7.24 -8.38 0.94
C THR A 17 -7.77 -9.69 0.34
N VAL A 18 -9.05 -9.76 0.04
CA VAL A 18 -9.70 -11.00 -0.45
C VAL A 18 -9.63 -11.11 -1.97
N ARG A 19 -10.07 -10.09 -2.68
CA ARG A 19 -10.22 -10.13 -4.14
C ARG A 19 -9.01 -9.58 -4.90
N GLY A 20 -8.12 -8.84 -4.24
CA GLY A 20 -7.07 -8.10 -4.94
C GLY A 20 -7.63 -7.01 -5.87
N ALA A 21 -8.88 -6.54 -5.61
CA ALA A 21 -9.49 -5.47 -6.40
C ALA A 21 -8.77 -4.14 -6.14
N ILE A 22 -8.57 -3.39 -7.21
CA ILE A 22 -7.89 -2.08 -7.18
C ILE A 22 -8.94 -1.04 -7.55
N ASP A 23 -9.03 0.01 -6.74
CA ASP A 23 -9.87 1.16 -7.04
C ASP A 23 -9.33 1.92 -8.27
N PRO A 24 -10.16 2.68 -9.00
CA PRO A 24 -9.72 3.46 -10.16
C PRO A 24 -8.86 4.66 -9.72
N LEU A 25 -7.61 4.37 -9.31
CA LEU A 25 -6.73 5.33 -8.65
C LEU A 25 -6.52 6.61 -9.46
N SER A 26 -6.35 6.49 -10.79
CA SER A 26 -6.11 7.65 -11.65
C SER A 26 -7.27 8.64 -11.64
N GLU A 27 -8.50 8.15 -11.69
CA GLU A 27 -9.73 8.94 -11.65
C GLU A 27 -9.94 9.56 -10.26
N ILE A 28 -9.67 8.79 -9.20
CA ILE A 28 -9.74 9.27 -7.82
C ILE A 28 -8.71 10.38 -7.58
N VAL A 29 -7.49 10.24 -8.09
CA VAL A 29 -6.44 11.28 -8.03
C VAL A 29 -6.94 12.58 -8.68
N GLN A 30 -7.52 12.49 -9.88
CA GLN A 30 -8.05 13.67 -10.58
C GLN A 30 -9.17 14.36 -9.78
N PHE A 31 -10.08 13.55 -9.23
CA PHE A 31 -11.15 14.04 -8.37
C PHE A 31 -10.60 14.75 -7.12
N CYS A 32 -9.69 14.11 -6.38
CA CYS A 32 -9.14 14.65 -5.15
C CYS A 32 -8.37 15.95 -5.39
N LYS A 33 -7.58 16.02 -6.47
CA LYS A 33 -6.89 17.26 -6.87
C LYS A 33 -7.86 18.39 -7.19
N LYS A 34 -8.91 18.11 -7.97
CA LYS A 34 -9.95 19.09 -8.33
C LYS A 34 -10.68 19.61 -7.10
N GLU A 35 -11.06 18.73 -6.19
CA GLU A 35 -11.83 19.08 -5.00
C GLU A 35 -10.96 19.55 -3.83
N LYS A 36 -9.62 19.51 -3.96
CA LYS A 36 -8.64 19.83 -2.91
C LYS A 36 -8.88 19.01 -1.64
N VAL A 37 -9.06 17.70 -1.82
CA VAL A 37 -9.32 16.70 -0.77
C VAL A 37 -8.09 15.82 -0.65
N TRP A 38 -7.67 15.50 0.58
CA TRP A 38 -6.56 14.58 0.84
C TRP A 38 -6.85 13.20 0.26
N LEU A 39 -5.89 12.63 -0.45
CA LEU A 39 -5.96 11.25 -0.92
C LEU A 39 -4.98 10.38 -0.14
N HIS A 40 -5.51 9.43 0.62
CA HIS A 40 -4.74 8.30 1.14
C HIS A 40 -4.98 7.07 0.27
N VAL A 41 -3.91 6.35 -0.08
CA VAL A 41 -4.05 5.04 -0.73
C VAL A 41 -3.60 3.93 0.23
N ASP A 42 -4.52 3.05 0.58
CA ASP A 42 -4.17 1.79 1.22
C ASP A 42 -3.55 0.84 0.17
N GLY A 43 -2.23 0.86 0.10
CA GLY A 43 -1.41 -0.01 -0.73
C GLY A 43 -0.77 -1.15 0.05
N ALA A 44 -1.32 -1.52 1.21
CA ALA A 44 -0.76 -2.57 2.06
C ALA A 44 -0.54 -3.92 1.34
N VAL A 45 -1.31 -4.19 0.30
CA VAL A 45 -1.16 -5.36 -0.59
C VAL A 45 -0.56 -4.96 -1.93
N GLY A 46 -1.15 -3.99 -2.61
CA GLY A 46 -0.80 -3.62 -3.98
C GLY A 46 0.32 -2.59 -4.12
N GLY A 47 0.67 -1.87 -3.05
CA GLY A 47 1.67 -0.80 -3.12
C GLY A 47 3.04 -1.25 -3.63
N VAL A 48 3.44 -2.48 -3.33
CA VAL A 48 4.71 -3.05 -3.80
C VAL A 48 4.79 -3.19 -5.33
N TYR A 49 3.66 -3.28 -6.03
CA TYR A 49 3.63 -3.36 -7.49
C TYR A 49 4.09 -2.07 -8.18
N GLY A 50 4.07 -0.95 -7.45
CA GLY A 50 4.66 0.32 -7.91
C GLY A 50 6.19 0.33 -7.94
N LEU A 51 6.86 -0.69 -7.38
CA LEU A 51 8.33 -0.77 -7.35
C LEU A 51 8.94 -1.33 -8.64
N SER A 52 8.16 -1.90 -9.55
CA SER A 52 8.64 -2.38 -10.85
C SER A 52 7.98 -1.61 -11.98
N LYS A 53 8.77 -1.25 -12.99
CA LYS A 53 8.28 -0.57 -14.21
C LYS A 53 7.24 -1.40 -14.96
N ILE A 54 7.36 -2.73 -14.92
CA ILE A 54 6.44 -3.65 -15.61
C ILE A 54 5.07 -3.70 -14.92
N THR A 55 5.05 -3.67 -13.59
CA THR A 55 3.81 -3.84 -12.82
C THR A 55 3.17 -2.53 -12.35
N SER A 56 3.90 -1.41 -12.42
CA SER A 56 3.41 -0.10 -11.95
C SER A 56 2.16 0.40 -12.67
N GLU A 57 1.97 0.03 -13.94
CA GLU A 57 0.77 0.40 -14.70
C GLU A 57 -0.51 -0.22 -14.10
N ILE A 58 -0.40 -1.37 -13.40
CA ILE A 58 -1.56 -2.00 -12.73
C ILE A 58 -2.09 -1.14 -11.59
N VAL A 59 -1.19 -0.38 -10.95
CA VAL A 59 -1.49 0.52 -9.82
C VAL A 59 -1.25 1.99 -10.20
N LYS A 60 -1.52 2.33 -11.45
CA LYS A 60 -1.34 3.68 -11.98
C LYS A 60 -2.10 4.71 -11.15
N GLY A 61 -1.42 5.81 -10.82
CA GLY A 61 -1.96 6.84 -9.92
C GLY A 61 -1.43 6.76 -8.49
N LEU A 62 -0.85 5.62 -8.09
CA LEU A 62 -0.34 5.39 -6.74
C LEU A 62 0.61 6.50 -6.25
N GLY A 63 1.58 6.89 -7.09
CA GLY A 63 2.58 7.92 -6.77
C GLY A 63 2.02 9.36 -6.73
N SER A 64 0.74 9.55 -6.97
CA SER A 64 0.06 10.86 -6.90
C SER A 64 -0.80 11.02 -5.65
N ALA A 65 -0.79 10.06 -4.74
CA ALA A 65 -1.46 10.13 -3.45
C ALA A 65 -0.74 11.10 -2.50
N ASP A 66 -1.48 11.77 -1.61
CA ASP A 66 -0.89 12.58 -0.55
C ASP A 66 -0.22 11.71 0.52
N SER A 67 -0.77 10.52 0.75
CA SER A 67 -0.16 9.48 1.58
C SER A 67 -0.48 8.08 1.08
N LEU A 68 0.43 7.13 1.37
CA LEU A 68 0.38 5.76 0.88
C LEU A 68 0.89 4.79 1.94
N THR A 69 0.11 3.76 2.24
CA THR A 69 0.57 2.61 3.03
C THR A 69 1.16 1.54 2.12
N VAL A 70 2.33 1.00 2.48
CA VAL A 70 2.97 -0.13 1.77
C VAL A 70 3.48 -1.14 2.79
N ASN A 71 3.19 -2.44 2.57
CA ASN A 71 3.64 -3.50 3.47
C ASN A 71 4.57 -4.52 2.75
N PRO A 72 5.88 -4.23 2.66
CA PRO A 72 6.86 -5.14 2.06
C PRO A 72 6.93 -6.51 2.76
N GLN A 73 6.55 -6.57 4.03
CA GLN A 73 6.43 -7.81 4.81
C GLN A 73 5.38 -8.81 4.28
N LYS A 74 4.48 -8.37 3.38
CA LYS A 74 3.51 -9.27 2.73
C LYS A 74 4.16 -9.99 1.55
N LEU A 75 3.96 -9.52 0.34
CA LEU A 75 4.39 -10.21 -0.88
C LEU A 75 5.92 -10.32 -1.03
N LEU A 76 6.68 -9.30 -0.65
CA LEU A 76 8.14 -9.33 -0.77
C LEU A 76 8.81 -10.19 0.32
N GLY A 77 8.07 -10.66 1.33
CA GLY A 77 8.59 -11.55 2.36
C GLY A 77 9.63 -10.91 3.29
N ILE A 78 9.73 -9.59 3.31
CA ILE A 78 10.65 -8.90 4.25
C ILE A 78 10.16 -9.14 5.67
N ALA A 79 11.10 -9.40 6.58
CA ALA A 79 10.77 -9.77 7.96
C ALA A 79 9.84 -8.77 8.64
N LYS A 80 8.81 -9.27 9.32
CA LYS A 80 7.89 -8.45 10.14
C LYS A 80 8.66 -7.75 11.27
N THR A 81 8.33 -6.56 11.66
CA THR A 81 7.31 -5.68 11.09
C THR A 81 7.95 -4.75 10.05
N SER A 82 7.46 -4.73 8.82
CA SER A 82 7.93 -3.81 7.77
C SER A 82 6.70 -3.24 7.08
N SER A 83 6.09 -2.24 7.72
CA SER A 83 4.99 -1.46 7.18
C SER A 83 5.43 0.00 7.07
N LEU A 84 5.16 0.61 5.93
CA LEU A 84 5.56 1.96 5.59
C LEU A 84 4.34 2.86 5.47
N LEU A 85 4.44 4.07 5.98
CA LEU A 85 3.62 5.21 5.59
C LEU A 85 4.51 6.17 4.79
N LEU A 86 4.22 6.32 3.52
CA LEU A 86 4.85 7.31 2.65
C LEU A 86 3.95 8.54 2.59
N VAL A 87 4.53 9.73 2.69
CA VAL A 87 3.80 11.00 2.65
C VAL A 87 4.48 11.91 1.62
N ALA A 88 3.71 12.45 0.69
CA ALA A 88 4.23 13.24 -0.42
C ALA A 88 4.96 14.51 0.05
N ASN A 89 4.47 15.15 1.10
CA ASN A 89 5.12 16.32 1.71
C ASN A 89 5.57 15.97 3.14
N LYS A 90 6.88 15.85 3.33
CA LYS A 90 7.47 15.51 4.64
C LYS A 90 7.06 16.46 5.79
N ASN A 91 6.78 17.73 5.49
CA ASN A 91 6.41 18.72 6.49
C ASN A 91 5.06 18.39 7.17
N HIS A 92 4.20 17.59 6.53
CA HIS A 92 2.95 17.16 7.15
C HIS A 92 3.17 16.25 8.36
N LEU A 93 4.23 15.44 8.36
CA LEU A 93 4.55 14.58 9.51
C LEU A 93 4.97 15.42 10.70
N SER A 94 5.95 16.32 10.54
CA SER A 94 6.43 17.17 11.64
C SER A 94 5.33 18.11 12.13
N SER A 95 4.55 18.74 11.26
CA SER A 95 3.45 19.63 11.69
C SER A 95 2.32 18.90 12.42
N THR A 96 2.19 17.58 12.23
CA THR A 96 1.12 16.78 12.85
C THR A 96 1.58 16.14 14.16
N PHE A 97 2.83 15.70 14.25
CA PHE A 97 3.32 14.84 15.33
C PHE A 97 4.35 15.51 16.23
N SER A 98 4.85 16.70 15.88
CA SER A 98 5.81 17.39 16.75
C SER A 98 5.17 17.69 18.11
N THR A 99 5.87 17.30 19.17
CA THR A 99 5.42 17.49 20.55
C THR A 99 5.88 18.83 21.13
N GLY A 100 6.87 19.48 20.47
CA GLY A 100 7.51 20.69 20.97
C GLY A 100 8.30 20.48 22.28
N LEU A 101 8.65 19.24 22.60
CA LEU A 101 9.41 18.92 23.81
C LEU A 101 10.89 19.31 23.62
N PRO A 102 11.50 20.09 24.56
CA PRO A 102 12.85 20.60 24.37
C PRO A 102 13.92 19.53 24.16
N TYR A 103 13.75 18.35 24.75
CA TYR A 103 14.68 17.23 24.57
C TYR A 103 14.49 16.46 23.25
N ALA A 104 13.40 16.73 22.51
CA ALA A 104 13.13 16.14 21.22
C ALA A 104 13.56 17.03 20.05
N GLU A 105 14.08 18.24 20.33
CA GLU A 105 14.61 19.13 19.32
C GLU A 105 15.93 18.57 18.71
N PRO A 106 16.14 18.74 17.41
CA PRO A 106 17.42 18.37 16.79
C PRO A 106 18.60 19.11 17.45
N ILE A 107 19.67 18.39 17.73
CA ILE A 107 20.90 18.95 18.32
C ILE A 107 21.58 19.91 17.35
N THR A 108 21.42 19.71 16.05
CA THR A 108 21.90 20.59 14.98
C THR A 108 20.76 20.96 14.06
N GLY A 109 20.71 22.21 13.60
CA GLY A 109 19.53 22.79 12.91
C GLY A 109 19.08 22.14 11.61
N ASN A 110 19.80 21.12 11.09
CA ASN A 110 19.43 20.33 9.91
C ASN A 110 19.00 18.89 10.22
N ASP A 111 19.15 18.44 11.47
CA ASP A 111 18.76 17.10 11.87
C ASP A 111 17.30 17.10 12.30
N PHE A 112 16.56 16.06 11.96
CA PHE A 112 15.21 15.89 12.49
C PHE A 112 15.17 14.72 13.48
N HIS A 113 14.38 14.87 14.51
CA HIS A 113 14.16 13.83 15.50
C HIS A 113 13.08 12.87 15.00
N GLY A 114 13.45 11.60 14.70
CA GLY A 114 12.53 10.61 14.16
C GLY A 114 11.28 10.37 15.03
N GLY A 115 11.37 10.61 16.34
CA GLY A 115 10.24 10.55 17.28
C GLY A 115 9.17 11.62 17.05
N GLU A 116 9.52 12.73 16.41
CA GLU A 116 8.61 13.83 16.07
C GLU A 116 7.88 13.64 14.73
N LEU A 117 8.07 12.49 14.08
CA LEU A 117 7.45 12.17 12.78
C LEU A 117 6.35 11.12 12.88
N GLY A 118 5.91 10.78 14.08
CA GLY A 118 4.88 9.76 14.28
C GLY A 118 4.46 9.64 15.74
N ILE A 119 3.51 8.75 16.01
CA ILE A 119 2.94 8.54 17.34
C ILE A 119 3.97 7.96 18.33
N GLN A 120 4.90 7.13 17.84
CA GLN A 120 5.89 6.45 18.67
C GLN A 120 7.17 7.29 18.76
N GLY A 121 7.62 7.59 19.96
CA GLY A 121 8.95 8.15 20.21
C GLY A 121 10.04 7.09 19.97
N THR A 122 10.32 6.29 21.00
CA THR A 122 11.26 5.16 20.90
C THR A 122 10.63 4.00 20.14
N ARG A 123 11.35 3.49 19.14
CA ARG A 123 10.89 2.37 18.31
C ARG A 123 12.05 1.45 17.92
N SER A 124 11.73 0.21 17.56
CA SER A 124 12.69 -0.76 17.03
C SER A 124 13.29 -0.27 15.70
N ALA A 125 14.51 -0.68 15.40
CA ALA A 125 15.21 -0.37 14.14
C ALA A 125 14.63 -1.16 12.93
N GLU A 126 13.31 -1.15 12.75
CA GLU A 126 12.61 -1.89 11.70
C GLU A 126 13.04 -1.46 10.29
N SER A 127 13.44 -0.19 10.14
CA SER A 127 14.00 0.34 8.90
C SER A 127 15.25 -0.39 8.43
N LEU A 128 16.06 -0.92 9.36
CA LEU A 128 17.25 -1.71 9.02
C LEU A 128 16.87 -3.03 8.34
N LYS A 129 15.85 -3.73 8.86
CA LYS A 129 15.33 -4.96 8.22
C LYS A 129 14.81 -4.69 6.83
N LEU A 130 14.06 -3.61 6.66
CA LEU A 130 13.55 -3.18 5.37
C LEU A 130 14.70 -2.90 4.40
N TRP A 131 15.68 -2.10 4.82
CA TRP A 131 16.83 -1.74 4.00
C TRP A 131 17.63 -2.96 3.56
N ILE A 132 17.96 -3.88 4.49
CA ILE A 132 18.66 -5.13 4.18
C ILE A 132 17.84 -5.99 3.20
N GLY A 133 16.53 -6.14 3.45
CA GLY A 133 15.66 -6.94 2.57
C GLY A 133 15.58 -6.38 1.16
N LEU A 134 15.41 -5.07 1.00
CA LEU A 134 15.38 -4.42 -0.31
C LEU A 134 16.75 -4.51 -1.01
N ARG A 135 17.85 -4.34 -0.29
CA ARG A 135 19.21 -4.51 -0.83
C ARG A 135 19.51 -5.94 -1.27
N GLN A 136 19.04 -6.93 -0.49
CA GLN A 136 19.18 -8.35 -0.83
C GLN A 136 18.41 -8.75 -2.08
N LEU A 137 17.19 -8.25 -2.23
CA LEU A 137 16.34 -8.53 -3.39
C LEU A 137 16.82 -7.81 -4.65
N GLY A 138 17.21 -6.54 -4.51
CA GLY A 138 17.48 -5.66 -5.64
C GLY A 138 16.25 -5.43 -6.51
N GLU A 139 16.39 -4.61 -7.54
CA GLU A 139 15.29 -4.31 -8.47
C GLU A 139 14.82 -5.57 -9.21
N ASP A 140 15.76 -6.37 -9.73
CA ASP A 140 15.47 -7.59 -10.48
C ASP A 140 14.77 -8.65 -9.62
N GLY A 141 15.19 -8.82 -8.37
CA GLY A 141 14.57 -9.76 -7.44
C GLY A 141 13.14 -9.35 -7.08
N ILE A 142 12.91 -8.07 -6.83
CA ILE A 142 11.58 -7.51 -6.58
C ILE A 142 10.69 -7.74 -7.80
N GLU A 143 11.13 -7.35 -9.00
CA GLU A 143 10.38 -7.50 -10.23
C GLU A 143 10.02 -8.96 -10.50
N LYS A 144 10.99 -9.87 -10.33
CA LYS A 144 10.78 -11.32 -10.47
C LYS A 144 9.70 -11.83 -9.52
N ILE A 145 9.72 -11.44 -8.23
CA ILE A 145 8.69 -11.83 -7.25
C ILE A 145 7.31 -11.35 -7.71
N LEU A 146 7.20 -10.09 -8.14
CA LEU A 146 5.93 -9.50 -8.55
C LEU A 146 5.34 -10.22 -9.79
N ILE A 147 6.15 -10.42 -10.82
CA ILE A 147 5.74 -11.09 -12.06
C ILE A 147 5.37 -12.55 -11.80
N GLU A 148 6.23 -13.29 -11.09
CA GLU A 148 6.00 -14.72 -10.82
C GLU A 148 4.77 -14.93 -9.93
N SER A 149 4.48 -14.03 -9.02
CA SER A 149 3.28 -14.11 -8.19
C SER A 149 1.99 -14.02 -9.03
N ILE A 150 1.96 -13.13 -10.03
CA ILE A 150 0.83 -13.02 -10.97
C ILE A 150 0.74 -14.25 -11.87
N LYS A 151 1.88 -14.77 -12.38
CA LYS A 151 1.91 -15.98 -13.19
C LYS A 151 1.37 -17.19 -12.45
N LYS A 152 1.79 -17.38 -11.18
CA LYS A 152 1.31 -18.47 -10.32
C LYS A 152 -0.20 -18.37 -10.11
N ARG A 153 -0.73 -17.19 -9.83
CA ARG A 153 -2.16 -16.98 -9.70
C ARG A 153 -2.89 -17.35 -11.00
N ARG A 154 -2.43 -16.88 -12.15
CA ARG A 154 -3.02 -17.21 -13.46
C ARG A 154 -2.97 -18.71 -13.77
N TYR A 155 -1.87 -19.37 -13.44
CA TYR A 155 -1.77 -20.81 -13.58
C TYR A 155 -2.80 -21.55 -12.74
N LEU A 156 -2.95 -21.18 -11.45
CA LEU A 156 -3.97 -21.77 -10.59
C LEU A 156 -5.39 -21.52 -11.12
N GLU A 157 -5.68 -20.33 -11.63
CA GLU A 157 -6.98 -20.03 -12.26
C GLU A 157 -7.25 -20.94 -13.46
N SER A 158 -6.22 -21.26 -14.27
CA SER A 158 -6.38 -22.09 -15.48
C SER A 158 -6.71 -23.56 -15.19
N ILE A 159 -6.41 -24.05 -13.98
CA ILE A 159 -6.66 -25.44 -13.57
C ILE A 159 -7.88 -25.61 -12.66
N ILE A 160 -8.50 -24.52 -12.21
CA ILE A 160 -9.71 -24.58 -11.41
C ILE A 160 -10.89 -25.02 -12.31
N ASP A 161 -11.62 -26.03 -11.84
CA ASP A 161 -12.86 -26.48 -12.48
C ASP A 161 -13.98 -25.44 -12.32
N THR A 162 -14.18 -24.61 -13.34
CA THR A 162 -15.19 -23.54 -13.33
C THR A 162 -16.64 -24.04 -13.35
N SER A 163 -16.87 -25.33 -13.56
CA SER A 163 -18.19 -25.93 -13.38
C SER A 163 -18.55 -26.08 -11.90
N LYS A 164 -17.55 -26.19 -11.04
CA LYS A 164 -17.71 -26.35 -9.57
C LYS A 164 -17.40 -25.09 -8.79
N PHE A 165 -16.50 -24.23 -9.31
CA PHE A 165 -16.03 -23.05 -8.60
C PHE A 165 -16.13 -21.78 -9.45
N LYS A 166 -16.61 -20.71 -8.83
CA LYS A 166 -16.61 -19.36 -9.39
C LYS A 166 -15.35 -18.63 -8.92
N ILE A 167 -14.52 -18.15 -9.85
CA ILE A 167 -13.35 -17.31 -9.55
C ILE A 167 -13.81 -15.88 -9.36
N ILE A 168 -13.31 -15.21 -8.32
CA ILE A 168 -13.65 -13.83 -7.93
C ILE A 168 -12.41 -12.95 -7.72
N SER A 169 -11.25 -13.39 -8.21
CA SER A 169 -9.98 -12.68 -8.09
C SER A 169 -9.90 -11.42 -8.95
N GLY A 170 -9.04 -10.49 -8.50
CA GLY A 170 -8.60 -9.34 -9.29
C GLY A 170 -7.37 -9.65 -10.16
N SER A 171 -6.61 -8.61 -10.51
CA SER A 171 -5.48 -8.71 -11.45
C SER A 171 -4.14 -9.10 -10.83
N LEU A 172 -4.01 -9.04 -9.49
CA LEU A 172 -2.75 -9.25 -8.78
C LEU A 172 -2.51 -10.74 -8.41
N HIS A 173 -1.76 -11.00 -7.36
CA HIS A 173 -1.37 -12.35 -6.91
C HIS A 173 -2.41 -13.10 -6.09
N LEU A 174 -3.49 -12.43 -5.71
CA LEU A 174 -4.54 -13.03 -4.87
C LEU A 174 -5.49 -13.86 -5.73
N LEU A 175 -5.74 -15.10 -5.29
CA LEU A 175 -6.72 -16.00 -5.88
C LEU A 175 -7.82 -16.26 -4.87
N SER A 176 -9.04 -15.90 -5.23
CA SER A 176 -10.25 -16.18 -4.47
C SER A 176 -11.26 -16.90 -5.34
N PHE A 177 -11.88 -17.92 -4.80
CA PHE A 177 -12.91 -18.69 -5.47
C PHE A 177 -13.95 -19.19 -4.45
N THR A 178 -15.15 -19.49 -4.92
CA THR A 178 -16.24 -20.03 -4.11
C THR A 178 -16.95 -21.14 -4.88
N PRO A 179 -17.51 -22.15 -4.22
CA PRO A 179 -18.35 -23.14 -4.88
C PRO A 179 -19.53 -22.46 -5.61
N VAL A 180 -19.91 -22.98 -6.80
CA VAL A 180 -20.97 -22.36 -7.62
C VAL A 180 -22.31 -22.31 -6.88
N ASN A 181 -22.59 -23.33 -6.06
CA ASN A 181 -23.87 -23.48 -5.34
C ASN A 181 -23.79 -22.99 -3.86
N TYR A 182 -22.74 -22.24 -3.51
CA TYR A 182 -22.59 -21.73 -2.14
C TYR A 182 -23.50 -20.54 -1.90
N THR A 183 -24.32 -20.64 -0.84
CA THR A 183 -25.10 -19.51 -0.30
C THR A 183 -24.49 -19.05 1.01
N SER A 184 -24.51 -17.74 1.28
CA SER A 184 -23.89 -17.12 2.46
C SER A 184 -24.48 -17.57 3.81
N SER A 185 -25.47 -18.42 3.80
CA SER A 185 -26.13 -19.03 4.99
C SER A 185 -25.55 -20.40 5.37
N GLN A 186 -24.56 -20.88 4.67
CA GLN A 186 -23.80 -22.10 4.95
C GLN A 186 -22.35 -21.79 5.37
#